data_9fc04dae8c2938e96f110029c5812d00
#
_entry.id   9fc04dae8c2938e96f110029c5812d00
#
_cell.length_a   1.000
_cell.length_b   1.000
_cell.length_c   1.000
_cell.angle_alpha   90.00
_cell.angle_beta   90.00
_cell.angle_gamma   90.00
#
_symmetry.space_group_name_H-M   'P 1'
#
loop_
_entity.id
_entity.type
_entity.pdbx_description
1 polymer ?
#
loop_
_entity_poly.entity_id
_entity_poly.type
_entity_poly.pdbx_seq_one_letter_code
_entity_poly.pdbx_strand_id
1 'polypeptide(L)'
;MKKRYDKGRSGSGAQRFRPSADAVGGAAEGVTAGDTGAVEETGNGERSPSGKPAAAALPAEFVTLTRSMMGDSLYDSFARALADEPPVSIRVNRSKTTAVPTAADGGGRVPWCDDGYYLPARPDFTFDPLLHAGHYYVQEASSMFVHRVISQYVTSPVLMLDLCAAPGGKSTAALGALPAGSMLMTNEPVRQRAQILKENIQKWGCPDVIVTNNYPRDYARSGLTFDVILCDVPCSGEGMFRKDSGAIGEWSPQNVDSCSRLQREIVADAWRCLRPGGLMIYSTCTFNTAENEENVRWACTELGATVLPVYTSDAWGISGSLLHGFTEPVYRFIPGSTRGEGLFCAVMRKGGEDNFIINDCAAGSGVAERPLAVSQKTGKKGGARGNDAAARLQAMIAASLGRPEEAAGILPETFWLITAASAASPSASEKSSSASGKSSSSFSGKSFSASGKPGSAPGKNSFSSSEKSSPETILALPPALVPVYDIASRSLRILSAGVTVGQTKGRDLIPDQSLALSTALQPGAFPSAELTYAQAVAYLRKEAVTLPPDTPRGLVIVKYRGALLGFVKNIGTRANNLYPPEWKIKSTHIPDEPHVLE
;
A
#
# COMPACT_ATOMS: atom_id res chain seq x y z
N MET A 1 60.31 -30.01 13.41
CA MET A 1 59.40 -31.07 13.86
C MET A 1 57.97 -30.76 13.42
N LYS A 2 57.48 -31.52 12.43
CA LYS A 2 56.11 -31.40 11.88
C LYS A 2 55.16 -32.17 12.76
N LYS A 3 54.01 -31.57 13.15
CA LYS A 3 52.82 -32.35 13.53
C LYS A 3 51.65 -31.90 12.70
N ARG A 4 51.13 -32.82 11.90
CA ARG A 4 49.86 -32.77 11.17
C ARG A 4 48.71 -32.83 12.19
N TYR A 5 47.65 -32.04 11.96
CA TYR A 5 46.33 -32.30 12.55
C TYR A 5 45.32 -32.55 11.44
N ASP A 6 44.60 -33.63 11.66
CA ASP A 6 43.63 -34.26 10.78
C ASP A 6 42.34 -33.44 10.68
N LYS A 7 41.72 -33.48 9.49
CA LYS A 7 40.42 -32.84 9.20
C LYS A 7 39.31 -33.84 9.55
N GLY A 8 38.59 -33.55 10.65
CA GLY A 8 37.29 -34.14 10.91
C GLY A 8 36.19 -33.35 10.18
N ARG A 9 35.54 -33.96 9.20
CA ARG A 9 34.30 -33.49 8.58
C ARG A 9 33.14 -33.79 9.54
N SER A 10 32.46 -32.75 10.03
CA SER A 10 31.11 -32.88 10.54
C SER A 10 30.18 -32.04 9.65
N GLY A 11 29.36 -32.72 8.86
CA GLY A 11 28.31 -32.13 8.09
C GLY A 11 27.15 -31.71 8.99
N SER A 12 26.89 -30.43 9.12
CA SER A 12 25.63 -29.90 9.65
C SER A 12 24.75 -29.51 8.47
N GLY A 13 23.71 -30.34 8.25
CA GLY A 13 22.69 -30.07 7.26
C GLY A 13 21.90 -28.80 7.69
N ALA A 14 22.06 -27.73 6.93
CA ALA A 14 21.20 -26.58 7.03
C ALA A 14 19.81 -26.97 6.52
N GLN A 15 18.89 -27.28 7.40
CA GLN A 15 17.48 -27.34 7.09
C GLN A 15 17.02 -25.94 6.64
N ARG A 16 16.65 -25.83 5.37
CA ARG A 16 15.99 -24.64 4.83
C ARG A 16 14.60 -24.56 5.45
N PHE A 17 14.44 -23.69 6.40
CA PHE A 17 13.15 -23.29 6.94
C PHE A 17 12.36 -22.58 5.83
N ARG A 18 11.27 -23.19 5.36
CA ARG A 18 10.22 -22.52 4.63
C ARG A 18 9.21 -22.06 5.68
N PRO A 19 8.96 -20.76 5.87
CA PRO A 19 7.84 -20.35 6.70
C PRO A 19 6.55 -20.85 6.03
N SER A 20 5.70 -21.50 6.80
CA SER A 20 4.34 -21.83 6.39
C SER A 20 3.61 -20.54 6.05
N ALA A 21 2.79 -20.53 5.02
CA ALA A 21 2.01 -19.38 4.55
C ALA A 21 0.99 -18.89 5.60
N ASP A 22 0.81 -19.62 6.68
CA ASP A 22 -0.21 -19.40 7.70
C ASP A 22 0.22 -18.47 8.85
N ALA A 23 1.53 -18.18 8.99
CA ALA A 23 2.03 -17.35 10.09
C ALA A 23 2.00 -15.81 9.84
N VAL A 24 1.45 -15.33 8.74
CA VAL A 24 1.40 -13.89 8.39
C VAL A 24 -0.04 -13.40 8.18
N GLY A 25 -1.02 -14.17 8.64
CA GLY A 25 -2.45 -13.94 8.36
C GLY A 25 -3.21 -13.02 9.29
N GLY A 26 -2.62 -12.43 10.29
CA GLY A 26 -3.37 -11.73 11.32
C GLY A 26 -2.95 -10.29 11.55
N ALA A 27 -3.11 -9.37 10.59
CA ALA A 27 -3.07 -7.95 10.94
C ALA A 27 -3.75 -7.10 9.86
N ALA A 28 -4.78 -6.41 10.27
CA ALA A 28 -5.45 -5.29 9.61
C ALA A 28 -6.26 -5.63 8.36
N GLU A 29 -7.51 -6.06 8.56
CA GLU A 29 -8.56 -5.70 7.63
C GLU A 29 -8.76 -4.18 7.68
N GLY A 30 -8.03 -3.47 6.81
CA GLY A 30 -8.46 -2.16 6.38
C GLY A 30 -9.85 -2.34 5.77
N VAL A 31 -10.76 -1.41 6.05
CA VAL A 31 -12.14 -1.40 5.54
C VAL A 31 -12.13 -1.59 4.02
N THR A 32 -12.08 -2.83 3.57
CA THR A 32 -12.53 -3.20 2.25
C THR A 32 -14.04 -3.35 2.35
N ALA A 33 -14.77 -2.61 1.54
CA ALA A 33 -16.20 -2.79 1.39
C ALA A 33 -16.50 -4.25 1.03
N GLY A 34 -17.00 -5.03 2.02
CA GLY A 34 -17.59 -6.33 1.81
C GLY A 34 -16.76 -7.54 2.18
N ASP A 35 -17.01 -8.06 3.35
CA ASP A 35 -17.35 -9.46 3.56
C ASP A 35 -18.11 -9.64 4.88
N THR A 36 -19.43 -9.82 4.78
CA THR A 36 -20.22 -10.50 5.82
C THR A 36 -20.60 -11.86 5.25
N GLY A 37 -19.63 -12.76 5.20
CA GLY A 37 -19.88 -14.17 5.01
C GLY A 37 -20.52 -14.71 6.30
N ALA A 38 -21.79 -15.12 6.23
CA ALA A 38 -22.46 -15.85 7.29
C ALA A 38 -21.70 -17.16 7.53
N VAL A 39 -20.99 -17.24 8.64
CA VAL A 39 -20.51 -18.50 9.21
C VAL A 39 -21.63 -19.02 10.09
N GLU A 40 -22.17 -20.18 9.79
CA GLU A 40 -23.12 -20.89 10.66
C GLU A 40 -22.43 -21.21 12.00
N GLU A 41 -22.82 -20.50 13.04
CA GLU A 41 -22.41 -20.77 14.42
C GLU A 41 -23.15 -21.97 14.98
N THR A 42 -22.41 -23.05 15.23
CA THR A 42 -22.82 -24.04 16.24
C THR A 42 -21.99 -23.81 17.50
N GLY A 43 -22.52 -23.05 18.43
CA GLY A 43 -21.93 -22.85 19.76
C GLY A 43 -22.80 -21.96 20.65
N ASN A 44 -23.41 -22.57 21.67
CA ASN A 44 -24.17 -21.88 22.74
C ASN A 44 -23.21 -21.03 23.58
N GLY A 45 -23.07 -19.73 23.26
CA GLY A 45 -22.42 -18.72 24.08
C GLY A 45 -23.48 -17.70 24.57
N GLU A 46 -23.48 -17.41 25.84
CA GLU A 46 -24.37 -16.40 26.47
C GLU A 46 -24.13 -15.03 25.81
N ARG A 47 -25.19 -14.46 25.25
CA ARG A 47 -25.20 -13.10 24.68
C ARG A 47 -25.48 -12.08 25.78
N SER A 48 -24.63 -11.03 25.84
CA SER A 48 -24.92 -9.85 26.64
C SER A 48 -26.15 -9.09 26.12
N PRO A 49 -26.83 -8.26 26.92
CA PRO A 49 -28.04 -7.54 26.52
C PRO A 49 -27.88 -6.58 25.32
N SER A 50 -26.64 -6.26 24.92
CA SER A 50 -26.31 -5.40 23.78
C SER A 50 -26.06 -6.16 22.48
N GLY A 51 -26.17 -7.49 22.45
CA GLY A 51 -26.00 -8.30 21.25
C GLY A 51 -24.54 -8.46 20.75
N LYS A 52 -23.54 -7.89 21.43
CA LYS A 52 -22.12 -8.07 21.13
C LYS A 52 -21.61 -9.38 21.76
N PRO A 53 -20.72 -10.13 21.07
CA PRO A 53 -20.02 -11.24 21.73
C PRO A 53 -19.23 -10.70 22.92
N ALA A 54 -19.19 -11.47 24.02
CA ALA A 54 -18.37 -11.12 25.18
C ALA A 54 -16.92 -10.88 24.73
N ALA A 55 -16.30 -9.79 25.18
CA ALA A 55 -14.90 -9.51 24.88
C ALA A 55 -14.06 -10.73 25.28
N ALA A 56 -13.27 -11.26 24.32
CA ALA A 56 -12.39 -12.40 24.60
C ALA A 56 -11.44 -12.02 25.75
N ALA A 57 -11.30 -12.91 26.74
CA ALA A 57 -10.40 -12.65 27.86
C ALA A 57 -8.94 -12.56 27.35
N LEU A 58 -8.22 -11.54 27.82
CA LEU A 58 -6.80 -11.38 27.49
C LEU A 58 -6.00 -12.59 28.03
N PRO A 59 -4.97 -13.07 27.30
CA PRO A 59 -4.12 -14.15 27.77
C PRO A 59 -3.47 -13.82 29.13
N ALA A 60 -3.48 -14.77 30.06
CA ALA A 60 -2.95 -14.54 31.41
C ALA A 60 -1.47 -14.12 31.42
N GLU A 61 -0.68 -14.69 30.50
CA GLU A 61 0.75 -14.31 30.34
C GLU A 61 0.87 -12.89 29.81
N PHE A 62 0.04 -12.46 28.85
CA PHE A 62 -0.01 -11.07 28.39
C PHE A 62 -0.31 -10.11 29.53
N VAL A 63 -1.31 -10.40 30.33
CA VAL A 63 -1.69 -9.58 31.50
C VAL A 63 -0.51 -9.44 32.46
N THR A 64 0.14 -10.54 32.79
CA THR A 64 1.26 -10.57 33.72
C THR A 64 2.45 -9.76 33.20
N LEU A 65 2.86 -10.01 31.96
CA LEU A 65 4.01 -9.34 31.34
C LEU A 65 3.75 -7.85 31.15
N THR A 66 2.58 -7.48 30.64
CA THR A 66 2.23 -6.08 30.35
C THR A 66 2.06 -5.28 31.64
N ARG A 67 1.44 -5.85 32.68
CA ARG A 67 1.32 -5.21 34.00
C ARG A 67 2.69 -5.01 34.65
N SER A 68 3.59 -5.99 34.57
CA SER A 68 4.95 -5.87 35.09
C SER A 68 5.74 -4.76 34.38
N MET A 69 5.54 -4.60 33.08
CA MET A 69 6.21 -3.58 32.25
C MET A 69 5.65 -2.18 32.47
N MET A 70 4.32 -2.04 32.52
CA MET A 70 3.65 -0.74 32.62
C MET A 70 3.53 -0.23 34.06
N GLY A 71 3.56 -1.12 35.05
CA GLY A 71 3.13 -0.86 36.43
C GLY A 71 1.60 -0.81 36.56
N ASP A 72 1.10 -0.93 37.80
CA ASP A 72 -0.33 -1.10 38.04
C ASP A 72 -1.19 0.06 37.51
N SER A 73 -0.80 1.29 37.77
CA SER A 73 -1.60 2.48 37.40
C SER A 73 -1.80 2.62 35.88
N LEU A 74 -0.73 2.48 35.10
CA LEU A 74 -0.79 2.60 33.64
C LEU A 74 -1.53 1.39 33.05
N TYR A 75 -1.25 0.18 33.58
CA TYR A 75 -1.92 -1.04 33.13
C TYR A 75 -3.44 -0.98 33.37
N ASP A 76 -3.89 -0.51 34.54
CA ASP A 76 -5.32 -0.43 34.83
C ASP A 76 -6.05 0.59 33.96
N SER A 77 -5.38 1.69 33.57
CA SER A 77 -5.90 2.64 32.60
C SER A 77 -5.98 2.02 31.18
N PHE A 78 -4.91 1.33 30.78
CA PHE A 78 -4.83 0.60 29.51
C PHE A 78 -5.92 -0.49 29.40
N ALA A 79 -6.06 -1.33 30.43
CA ALA A 79 -7.01 -2.42 30.43
C ALA A 79 -8.47 -1.92 30.33
N ARG A 80 -8.81 -0.81 31.02
CA ARG A 80 -10.11 -0.15 30.88
C ARG A 80 -10.32 0.35 29.46
N ALA A 81 -9.31 1.02 28.89
CA ALA A 81 -9.40 1.55 27.53
C ALA A 81 -9.55 0.46 26.46
N LEU A 82 -8.99 -0.74 26.68
CA LEU A 82 -9.20 -1.88 25.78
C LEU A 82 -10.64 -2.40 25.78
N ALA A 83 -11.39 -2.19 26.86
CA ALA A 83 -12.81 -2.56 26.95
C ALA A 83 -13.74 -1.50 26.31
N ASP A 84 -13.26 -0.28 26.09
CA ASP A 84 -14.03 0.80 25.49
C ASP A 84 -14.06 0.68 23.96
N GLU A 85 -15.00 1.39 23.32
CA GLU A 85 -15.02 1.48 21.86
C GLU A 85 -13.80 2.24 21.32
N PRO A 86 -13.19 1.76 20.22
CA PRO A 86 -12.06 2.44 19.62
C PRO A 86 -12.44 3.82 19.08
N PRO A 87 -11.61 4.85 19.24
CA PRO A 87 -11.85 6.14 18.64
C PRO A 87 -11.82 6.03 17.12
N VAL A 88 -12.76 6.70 16.47
CA VAL A 88 -12.81 6.79 15.01
C VAL A 88 -12.10 8.04 14.56
N SER A 89 -11.24 7.91 13.55
CA SER A 89 -10.52 9.05 12.97
C SER A 89 -10.32 8.90 11.47
N ILE A 90 -10.17 10.05 10.82
CA ILE A 90 -9.91 10.16 9.38
C ILE A 90 -8.74 11.12 9.15
N ARG A 91 -8.10 10.98 7.99
CA ARG A 91 -7.11 11.94 7.50
C ARG A 91 -7.52 12.45 6.13
N VAL A 92 -7.63 13.78 6.01
CA VAL A 92 -8.07 14.48 4.80
C VAL A 92 -6.94 14.50 3.76
N ASN A 93 -7.30 14.32 2.48
CA ASN A 93 -6.38 14.44 1.37
C ASN A 93 -6.35 15.88 0.83
N ARG A 94 -5.39 16.67 1.25
CA ARG A 94 -5.26 18.09 0.87
C ARG A 94 -4.94 18.31 -0.62
N SER A 95 -4.48 17.28 -1.31
CA SER A 95 -4.30 17.38 -2.76
C SER A 95 -5.61 17.31 -3.56
N LYS A 96 -6.71 16.88 -2.91
CA LYS A 96 -8.04 16.74 -3.54
C LYS A 96 -9.11 17.67 -2.95
N THR A 97 -8.96 18.08 -1.69
CA THR A 97 -9.96 18.95 -1.05
C THR A 97 -9.34 19.85 0.00
N THR A 98 -9.85 21.08 0.08
CA THR A 98 -9.55 22.03 1.16
C THR A 98 -10.61 21.95 2.28
N ALA A 99 -11.74 21.29 2.02
CA ALA A 99 -12.80 21.16 3.00
C ALA A 99 -12.35 20.35 4.21
N VAL A 100 -12.84 20.73 5.38
CA VAL A 100 -12.77 19.97 6.62
C VAL A 100 -14.15 19.36 6.81
N PRO A 101 -14.25 18.04 7.03
CA PRO A 101 -15.56 17.44 7.26
C PRO A 101 -16.24 18.05 8.48
N THR A 102 -17.48 18.54 8.33
CA THR A 102 -18.30 19.12 9.42
C THR A 102 -18.59 18.09 10.51
N ALA A 103 -18.67 16.80 10.14
CA ALA A 103 -18.76 15.71 11.11
C ALA A 103 -17.57 15.63 12.08
N ALA A 104 -16.45 16.31 11.78
CA ALA A 104 -15.30 16.42 12.67
C ALA A 104 -15.48 17.47 13.78
N ASP A 105 -16.49 18.35 13.71
CA ASP A 105 -16.68 19.44 14.67
C ASP A 105 -16.92 18.95 16.11
N GLY A 106 -17.50 17.75 16.28
CA GLY A 106 -17.71 17.11 17.59
C GLY A 106 -16.53 16.23 18.07
N GLY A 107 -15.59 15.87 17.19
CA GLY A 107 -14.50 14.92 17.47
C GLY A 107 -13.16 15.58 17.82
N GLY A 108 -12.88 16.72 17.22
CA GLY A 108 -11.63 17.47 17.36
C GLY A 108 -10.51 17.00 16.43
N ARG A 109 -9.41 17.74 16.41
CA ARG A 109 -8.22 17.42 15.60
C ARG A 109 -7.37 16.34 16.27
N VAL A 110 -6.66 15.55 15.46
CA VAL A 110 -5.56 14.70 15.93
C VAL A 110 -4.35 15.60 16.19
N PRO A 111 -3.85 15.70 17.44
CA PRO A 111 -2.89 16.75 17.81
C PRO A 111 -1.54 16.69 17.07
N TRP A 112 -1.16 15.53 16.57
CA TRP A 112 0.12 15.28 15.88
C TRP A 112 -0.02 15.17 14.36
N CYS A 113 -1.20 15.46 13.80
CA CYS A 113 -1.43 15.44 12.36
C CYS A 113 -2.41 16.54 11.97
N ASP A 114 -1.94 17.55 11.24
CA ASP A 114 -2.75 18.71 10.86
C ASP A 114 -3.96 18.36 9.99
N ASP A 115 -3.88 17.25 9.25
CA ASP A 115 -4.95 16.74 8.39
C ASP A 115 -5.79 15.64 9.06
N GLY A 116 -5.48 15.30 10.32
CA GLY A 116 -6.15 14.27 11.10
C GLY A 116 -7.32 14.81 11.92
N TYR A 117 -8.46 14.10 11.89
CA TYR A 117 -9.65 14.47 12.64
C TYR A 117 -10.27 13.24 13.30
N TYR A 118 -10.67 13.39 14.57
CA TYR A 118 -11.55 12.43 15.24
C TYR A 118 -12.98 12.66 14.80
N LEU A 119 -13.74 11.58 14.76
CA LEU A 119 -15.18 11.63 14.53
C LEU A 119 -15.93 11.28 15.84
N PRO A 120 -17.10 11.88 16.07
CA PRO A 120 -17.89 11.59 17.28
C PRO A 120 -18.47 10.18 17.29
N ALA A 121 -18.72 9.60 16.10
CA ALA A 121 -19.22 8.25 15.91
C ALA A 121 -18.64 7.64 14.63
N ARG A 122 -18.79 6.32 14.46
CA ARG A 122 -18.37 5.63 13.24
C ARG A 122 -19.50 5.64 12.21
N PRO A 123 -19.38 6.42 11.11
CA PRO A 123 -20.35 6.35 10.01
C PRO A 123 -20.17 5.08 9.18
N ASP A 124 -21.13 4.76 8.33
CA ASP A 124 -20.96 3.74 7.30
C ASP A 124 -20.13 4.29 6.13
N PHE A 125 -18.82 4.23 6.28
CA PHE A 125 -17.85 4.71 5.28
C PHE A 125 -18.01 4.03 3.92
N THR A 126 -18.57 2.81 3.87
CA THR A 126 -18.69 2.01 2.66
C THR A 126 -19.50 2.74 1.59
N PHE A 127 -20.52 3.48 2.01
CA PHE A 127 -21.43 4.19 1.11
C PHE A 127 -21.09 5.67 0.93
N ASP A 128 -19.95 6.14 1.43
CA ASP A 128 -19.50 7.50 1.18
C ASP A 128 -18.72 7.61 -0.14
N PRO A 129 -19.27 8.28 -1.18
CA PRO A 129 -18.59 8.45 -2.44
C PRO A 129 -17.26 9.21 -2.32
N LEU A 130 -17.09 10.09 -1.32
CA LEU A 130 -15.89 10.87 -1.10
C LEU A 130 -14.72 10.00 -0.61
N LEU A 131 -14.99 8.92 0.16
CA LEU A 131 -13.97 7.91 0.48
C LEU A 131 -13.44 7.24 -0.79
N HIS A 132 -14.34 6.83 -1.69
CA HIS A 132 -13.98 6.15 -2.94
C HIS A 132 -13.29 7.10 -3.94
N ALA A 133 -13.57 8.41 -3.85
CA ALA A 133 -12.85 9.45 -4.58
C ALA A 133 -11.46 9.78 -3.99
N GLY A 134 -11.14 9.25 -2.81
CA GLY A 134 -9.85 9.46 -2.12
C GLY A 134 -9.72 10.87 -1.51
N HIS A 135 -10.82 11.51 -1.12
CA HIS A 135 -10.81 12.80 -0.43
C HIS A 135 -10.34 12.69 1.02
N TYR A 136 -10.47 11.52 1.62
CA TYR A 136 -9.93 11.20 2.94
C TYR A 136 -9.58 9.71 3.04
N TYR A 137 -8.85 9.37 4.07
CA TYR A 137 -8.51 8.00 4.45
C TYR A 137 -9.00 7.73 5.89
N VAL A 138 -9.69 6.61 6.12
CA VAL A 138 -10.05 6.17 7.47
C VAL A 138 -8.80 5.59 8.11
N GLN A 139 -8.23 6.29 9.07
CA GLN A 139 -6.93 5.94 9.66
C GLN A 139 -6.99 6.06 11.18
N GLU A 140 -6.39 5.09 11.86
CA GLU A 140 -6.14 5.12 13.28
C GLU A 140 -5.22 6.30 13.65
N ALA A 141 -5.59 7.06 14.69
CA ALA A 141 -4.96 8.33 14.98
C ALA A 141 -3.47 8.23 15.32
N SER A 142 -3.05 7.23 16.14
CA SER A 142 -1.63 7.08 16.52
C SER A 142 -0.76 6.85 15.30
N SER A 143 -1.24 6.08 14.31
CA SER A 143 -0.52 5.79 13.07
C SER A 143 -0.28 7.04 12.18
N MET A 144 -1.03 8.12 12.40
CA MET A 144 -0.81 9.40 11.74
C MET A 144 0.46 10.12 12.25
N PHE A 145 1.10 9.64 13.32
CA PHE A 145 2.34 10.22 13.84
C PHE A 145 3.49 10.19 12.82
N VAL A 146 3.46 9.28 11.85
CA VAL A 146 4.38 9.27 10.70
C VAL A 146 4.37 10.60 9.95
N HIS A 147 3.20 11.23 9.81
CA HIS A 147 3.09 12.57 9.22
C HIS A 147 3.91 13.60 10.01
N ARG A 148 3.82 13.57 11.35
CA ARG A 148 4.61 14.47 12.24
C ARG A 148 6.10 14.26 12.07
N VAL A 149 6.56 13.01 12.04
CA VAL A 149 7.97 12.67 11.86
C VAL A 149 8.50 13.22 10.53
N ILE A 150 7.79 12.98 9.44
CA ILE A 150 8.19 13.44 8.11
C ILE A 150 8.19 14.96 8.05
N SER A 151 7.14 15.63 8.51
CA SER A 151 7.06 17.10 8.52
C SER A 151 8.18 17.76 9.33
N GLN A 152 8.70 17.09 10.38
CA GLN A 152 9.80 17.62 11.18
C GLN A 152 11.15 17.46 10.50
N TYR A 153 11.40 16.31 9.87
CA TYR A 153 12.74 15.94 9.42
C TYR A 153 12.98 16.07 7.92
N VAL A 154 11.92 16.02 7.09
CA VAL A 154 12.06 16.03 5.63
C VAL A 154 11.63 17.37 5.10
N THR A 155 12.60 18.23 4.77
CA THR A 155 12.36 19.61 4.31
C THR A 155 12.68 19.83 2.84
N SER A 156 13.30 18.85 2.17
CA SER A 156 13.62 18.87 0.74
C SER A 156 13.12 17.59 0.06
N PRO A 157 12.95 17.60 -1.29
CA PRO A 157 12.51 16.42 -2.02
C PRO A 157 13.38 15.18 -1.78
N VAL A 158 12.75 14.04 -1.55
CA VAL A 158 13.38 12.76 -1.20
C VAL A 158 12.86 11.61 -2.04
N LEU A 159 13.65 10.53 -2.11
CA LEU A 159 13.16 9.21 -2.47
C LEU A 159 12.90 8.40 -1.17
N MET A 160 11.63 8.18 -0.88
CA MET A 160 11.20 7.43 0.31
C MET A 160 10.75 6.01 -0.06
N LEU A 161 10.99 5.05 0.83
CA LEU A 161 10.43 3.69 0.78
C LEU A 161 9.55 3.44 2.01
N ASP A 162 8.31 2.99 1.79
CA ASP A 162 7.48 2.34 2.81
C ASP A 162 7.51 0.83 2.55
N LEU A 163 8.22 0.10 3.42
CA LEU A 163 8.65 -1.27 3.11
C LEU A 163 7.59 -2.34 3.41
N CYS A 164 6.69 -2.08 4.38
CA CYS A 164 5.60 -2.97 4.79
C CYS A 164 4.27 -2.20 4.80
N ALA A 165 3.88 -1.69 3.64
CA ALA A 165 3.00 -0.54 3.50
C ALA A 165 1.50 -0.84 3.62
N ALA A 166 1.05 -2.11 3.38
CA ALA A 166 -0.38 -2.40 3.32
C ALA A 166 -1.08 -2.21 4.69
N PRO A 167 -2.26 -1.60 4.67
CA PRO A 167 -3.11 -1.28 3.53
C PRO A 167 -2.86 0.09 2.87
N GLY A 168 -1.89 0.92 3.33
CA GLY A 168 -1.53 2.20 2.71
C GLY A 168 -1.80 3.44 3.57
N GLY A 169 -2.26 3.28 4.81
CA GLY A 169 -2.55 4.41 5.70
C GLY A 169 -1.31 5.26 6.01
N LYS A 170 -0.19 4.62 6.35
CA LYS A 170 1.09 5.31 6.63
C LYS A 170 1.73 5.85 5.34
N SER A 171 1.65 5.11 4.22
CA SER A 171 2.09 5.60 2.90
C SER A 171 1.38 6.89 2.49
N THR A 172 0.05 6.92 2.60
CA THR A 172 -0.74 8.11 2.25
C THR A 172 -0.54 9.25 3.25
N ALA A 173 -0.24 8.94 4.54
CA ALA A 173 0.17 9.94 5.52
C ALA A 173 1.53 10.56 5.15
N ALA A 174 2.48 9.72 4.71
CA ALA A 174 3.76 10.18 4.21
C ALA A 174 3.60 11.13 3.01
N LEU A 175 2.78 10.76 2.02
CA LEU A 175 2.50 11.62 0.85
C LEU A 175 1.91 12.98 1.22
N GLY A 176 1.12 13.06 2.31
CA GLY A 176 0.58 14.34 2.81
C GLY A 176 1.62 15.24 3.47
N ALA A 177 2.75 14.68 3.92
CA ALA A 177 3.80 15.39 4.65
C ALA A 177 5.08 15.63 3.83
N LEU A 178 5.30 14.85 2.78
CA LEU A 178 6.50 14.95 1.95
C LEU A 178 6.52 16.26 1.15
N PRO A 179 7.68 16.94 1.05
CA PRO A 179 7.85 18.10 0.17
C PRO A 179 7.54 17.78 -1.29
N ALA A 180 7.03 18.77 -2.00
CA ALA A 180 6.77 18.65 -3.44
C ALA A 180 8.03 18.21 -4.20
N GLY A 181 7.87 17.30 -5.18
CA GLY A 181 8.99 16.69 -5.91
C GLY A 181 9.60 15.46 -5.24
N SER A 182 9.13 15.08 -4.05
CA SER A 182 9.48 13.78 -3.44
C SER A 182 8.82 12.64 -4.18
N MET A 183 9.45 11.47 -4.12
CA MET A 183 8.95 10.22 -4.70
C MET A 183 8.79 9.17 -3.62
N LEU A 184 7.72 8.38 -3.70
CA LEU A 184 7.44 7.31 -2.75
C LEU A 184 7.43 5.94 -3.46
N MET A 185 8.20 4.99 -2.96
CA MET A 185 8.00 3.58 -3.25
C MET A 185 7.27 2.93 -2.09
N THR A 186 6.20 2.18 -2.39
CA THR A 186 5.44 1.43 -1.39
C THR A 186 5.51 -0.04 -1.70
N ASN A 187 5.74 -0.87 -0.69
CA ASN A 187 5.91 -2.31 -0.87
C ASN A 187 5.07 -3.12 0.10
N GLU A 188 4.60 -4.26 -0.36
CA GLU A 188 3.95 -5.26 0.49
C GLU A 188 4.27 -6.67 -0.05
N PRO A 189 4.89 -7.55 0.75
CA PRO A 189 5.25 -8.89 0.30
C PRO A 189 4.04 -9.82 0.08
N VAL A 190 2.95 -9.65 0.83
CA VAL A 190 1.74 -10.47 0.69
C VAL A 190 0.89 -9.98 -0.47
N ARG A 191 0.73 -10.84 -1.49
CA ARG A 191 0.09 -10.46 -2.77
C ARG A 191 -1.32 -9.87 -2.62
N GLN A 192 -2.16 -10.44 -1.77
CA GLN A 192 -3.53 -9.96 -1.56
C GLN A 192 -3.52 -8.56 -0.92
N ARG A 193 -2.71 -8.37 0.12
CA ARG A 193 -2.53 -7.08 0.79
C ARG A 193 -1.93 -6.02 -0.14
N ALA A 194 -1.01 -6.43 -1.03
CA ALA A 194 -0.41 -5.53 -2.02
C ALA A 194 -1.42 -5.01 -3.05
N GLN A 195 -2.50 -5.76 -3.37
CA GLN A 195 -3.59 -5.25 -4.21
C GLN A 195 -4.42 -4.19 -3.48
N ILE A 196 -4.67 -4.38 -2.18
CA ILE A 196 -5.37 -3.38 -1.35
C ILE A 196 -4.53 -2.10 -1.25
N LEU A 197 -3.22 -2.24 -1.03
CA LEU A 197 -2.27 -1.12 -1.06
C LEU A 197 -2.35 -0.36 -2.39
N LYS A 198 -2.27 -1.08 -3.51
CA LYS A 198 -2.39 -0.48 -4.85
C LYS A 198 -3.68 0.30 -5.01
N GLU A 199 -4.82 -0.27 -4.62
CA GLU A 199 -6.13 0.38 -4.67
C GLU A 199 -6.15 1.69 -3.87
N ASN A 200 -5.66 1.66 -2.63
CA ASN A 200 -5.66 2.83 -1.76
C ASN A 200 -4.72 3.93 -2.26
N ILE A 201 -3.56 3.59 -2.80
CA ILE A 201 -2.64 4.55 -3.43
C ILE A 201 -3.28 5.16 -4.69
N GLN A 202 -3.95 4.37 -5.51
CA GLN A 202 -4.64 4.87 -6.70
C GLN A 202 -5.82 5.77 -6.33
N LYS A 203 -6.58 5.45 -5.28
CA LYS A 203 -7.64 6.33 -4.73
C LYS A 203 -7.05 7.63 -4.19
N TRP A 204 -5.89 7.60 -3.55
CA TRP A 204 -5.20 8.79 -3.07
C TRP A 204 -4.81 9.73 -4.22
N GLY A 205 -4.37 9.17 -5.35
CA GLY A 205 -4.23 9.85 -6.63
C GLY A 205 -2.91 10.58 -6.88
N CYS A 206 -1.93 10.47 -5.99
CA CYS A 206 -0.59 11.05 -6.20
C CYS A 206 0.15 10.31 -7.33
N PRO A 207 0.70 11.01 -8.35
CA PRO A 207 1.41 10.37 -9.46
C PRO A 207 2.86 9.99 -9.14
N ASP A 208 3.44 10.50 -8.05
CA ASP A 208 4.85 10.30 -7.70
C ASP A 208 5.08 9.03 -6.88
N VAL A 209 4.35 7.93 -7.22
CA VAL A 209 4.36 6.69 -6.44
C VAL A 209 4.61 5.47 -7.32
N ILE A 210 5.43 4.54 -6.81
CA ILE A 210 5.58 3.17 -7.34
C ILE A 210 5.10 2.18 -6.28
N VAL A 211 4.18 1.29 -6.65
CA VAL A 211 3.69 0.20 -5.80
C VAL A 211 4.32 -1.12 -6.23
N THR A 212 4.85 -1.86 -5.28
CA THR A 212 5.59 -3.11 -5.54
C THR A 212 5.13 -4.26 -4.63
N ASN A 213 5.49 -5.49 -5.04
CA ASN A 213 5.18 -6.70 -4.28
C ASN A 213 6.43 -7.59 -4.18
N ASN A 214 7.29 -7.32 -3.20
CA ASN A 214 8.60 -7.94 -3.04
C ASN A 214 8.92 -8.20 -1.57
N TYR A 215 9.87 -9.08 -1.29
CA TYR A 215 10.42 -9.22 0.04
C TYR A 215 11.47 -8.12 0.32
N PRO A 216 11.70 -7.73 1.59
CA PRO A 216 12.72 -6.72 1.96
C PRO A 216 14.11 -6.99 1.36
N ARG A 217 14.56 -8.24 1.36
CA ARG A 217 15.84 -8.67 0.77
C ARG A 217 15.99 -8.39 -0.73
N ASP A 218 14.88 -8.27 -1.46
CA ASP A 218 14.91 -8.01 -2.90
C ASP A 218 15.31 -6.55 -3.15
N TYR A 219 14.92 -5.65 -2.25
CA TYR A 219 15.37 -4.26 -2.27
C TYR A 219 16.87 -4.11 -2.04
N ALA A 220 17.43 -4.86 -1.08
CA ALA A 220 18.88 -4.86 -0.83
C ALA A 220 19.70 -5.28 -2.06
N ARG A 221 19.08 -5.96 -3.03
CA ARG A 221 19.71 -6.42 -4.29
C ARG A 221 19.35 -5.56 -5.48
N SER A 222 18.41 -4.65 -5.36
CA SER A 222 17.87 -3.86 -6.48
C SER A 222 18.83 -2.78 -6.98
N GLY A 223 19.79 -2.36 -6.17
CA GLY A 223 20.66 -1.20 -6.43
C GLY A 223 19.98 0.15 -6.14
N LEU A 224 18.75 0.15 -5.66
CA LEU A 224 18.07 1.35 -5.18
C LEU A 224 18.57 1.74 -3.79
N THR A 225 18.72 3.04 -3.56
CA THR A 225 19.01 3.61 -2.24
C THR A 225 18.02 4.72 -1.94
N PHE A 226 17.63 4.83 -0.67
CA PHE A 226 16.57 5.70 -0.21
C PHE A 226 17.08 6.70 0.82
N ASP A 227 16.51 7.87 0.81
CA ASP A 227 16.78 8.94 1.78
C ASP A 227 16.04 8.69 3.09
N VAL A 228 14.79 8.17 2.95
CA VAL A 228 13.92 7.83 4.07
C VAL A 228 13.35 6.44 3.87
N ILE A 229 13.38 5.61 4.90
CA ILE A 229 12.70 4.30 4.90
C ILE A 229 11.76 4.23 6.10
N LEU A 230 10.48 3.93 5.83
CA LEU A 230 9.50 3.56 6.83
C LEU A 230 9.44 2.03 6.93
N CYS A 231 9.71 1.53 8.13
CA CYS A 231 9.62 0.13 8.51
C CYS A 231 8.48 -0.04 9.54
N ASP A 232 7.23 -0.07 9.05
CA ASP A 232 6.07 -0.47 9.86
C ASP A 232 5.99 -1.99 9.84
N VAL A 233 6.79 -2.61 10.68
CA VAL A 233 7.10 -4.04 10.58
C VAL A 233 5.97 -4.92 11.10
N PRO A 234 5.78 -6.14 10.53
CA PRO A 234 4.85 -7.11 11.10
C PRO A 234 5.23 -7.41 12.56
N CYS A 235 4.23 -7.48 13.43
CA CYS A 235 4.41 -7.61 14.87
C CYS A 235 3.38 -8.57 15.47
N SER A 236 3.47 -8.85 16.78
CA SER A 236 2.56 -9.75 17.51
C SER A 236 1.11 -9.26 17.60
N GLY A 237 0.82 -8.02 17.15
CA GLY A 237 -0.55 -7.54 16.95
C GLY A 237 -1.29 -7.13 18.21
N GLU A 238 -0.61 -6.84 19.33
CA GLU A 238 -1.25 -6.47 20.61
C GLU A 238 -2.18 -5.25 20.49
N GLY A 239 -1.87 -4.29 19.61
CA GLY A 239 -2.74 -3.14 19.31
C GLY A 239 -4.01 -3.49 18.53
N MET A 240 -4.16 -4.73 18.09
CA MET A 240 -5.37 -5.22 17.40
C MET A 240 -6.40 -5.82 18.36
N PHE A 241 -6.04 -6.10 19.61
CA PHE A 241 -6.90 -6.80 20.58
C PHE A 241 -8.29 -6.20 20.78
N ARG A 242 -8.39 -4.87 20.62
CA ARG A 242 -9.68 -4.16 20.69
C ARG A 242 -10.57 -4.40 19.47
N LYS A 243 -9.99 -4.73 18.31
CA LYS A 243 -10.67 -4.81 17.02
C LYS A 243 -10.84 -6.24 16.51
N ASP A 244 -9.90 -7.11 16.86
CA ASP A 244 -9.80 -8.47 16.35
C ASP A 244 -9.56 -9.46 17.48
N SER A 245 -10.58 -10.23 17.80
CA SER A 245 -10.47 -11.30 18.80
C SER A 245 -9.56 -12.45 18.34
N GLY A 246 -9.35 -12.62 17.03
CA GLY A 246 -8.39 -13.57 16.47
C GLY A 246 -6.96 -13.24 16.90
N ALA A 247 -6.59 -11.95 16.91
CA ALA A 247 -5.27 -11.50 17.37
C ALA A 247 -5.00 -11.88 18.83
N ILE A 248 -6.02 -11.90 19.69
CA ILE A 248 -5.88 -12.36 21.07
C ILE A 248 -5.55 -13.86 21.11
N GLY A 249 -6.21 -14.67 20.27
CA GLY A 249 -5.99 -16.11 20.19
C GLY A 249 -4.64 -16.53 19.60
N GLU A 250 -4.08 -15.70 18.72
CA GLU A 250 -2.79 -15.95 18.07
C GLU A 250 -1.58 -15.47 18.91
N TRP A 251 -1.83 -14.63 19.91
CA TRP A 251 -0.77 -14.06 20.72
C TRP A 251 -0.14 -15.12 21.65
N SER A 252 1.18 -15.12 21.71
CA SER A 252 1.97 -15.91 22.66
C SER A 252 3.37 -15.31 22.82
N PRO A 253 4.10 -15.56 23.93
CA PRO A 253 5.48 -15.13 24.07
C PRO A 253 6.38 -15.65 22.95
N GLN A 254 6.13 -16.85 22.43
CA GLN A 254 6.87 -17.43 21.30
C GLN A 254 6.62 -16.68 20.00
N ASN A 255 5.39 -16.18 19.78
CA ASN A 255 5.06 -15.34 18.64
C ASN A 255 5.77 -13.99 18.74
N VAL A 256 5.77 -13.36 19.91
CA VAL A 256 6.52 -12.11 20.20
C VAL A 256 8.01 -12.28 19.84
N ASP A 257 8.65 -13.34 20.32
CA ASP A 257 10.06 -13.64 20.02
C ASP A 257 10.31 -13.88 18.53
N SER A 258 9.41 -14.58 17.86
CA SER A 258 9.49 -14.83 16.41
C SER A 258 9.34 -13.55 15.61
N CYS A 259 8.40 -12.68 15.98
CA CYS A 259 8.20 -11.37 15.37
C CYS A 259 9.42 -10.47 15.58
N SER A 260 9.95 -10.41 16.80
CA SER A 260 11.15 -9.60 17.10
C SER A 260 12.35 -9.98 16.23
N ARG A 261 12.59 -11.29 16.02
CA ARG A 261 13.67 -11.76 15.12
C ARG A 261 13.41 -11.39 13.66
N LEU A 262 12.19 -11.61 13.17
CA LEU A 262 11.80 -11.22 11.79
C LEU A 262 11.96 -9.72 11.56
N GLN A 263 11.59 -8.91 12.53
CA GLN A 263 11.73 -7.45 12.47
C GLN A 263 13.20 -7.04 12.32
N ARG A 264 14.12 -7.67 13.06
CA ARG A 264 15.56 -7.41 12.90
C ARG A 264 16.07 -7.78 11.51
N GLU A 265 15.60 -8.87 10.92
CA GLU A 265 15.95 -9.24 9.54
C GLU A 265 15.46 -8.19 8.54
N ILE A 266 14.21 -7.74 8.68
CA ILE A 266 13.61 -6.70 7.82
C ILE A 266 14.40 -5.39 7.95
N VAL A 267 14.67 -4.95 9.18
CA VAL A 267 15.42 -3.71 9.45
C VAL A 267 16.84 -3.81 8.89
N ALA A 268 17.53 -4.94 9.04
CA ALA A 268 18.87 -5.15 8.49
C ALA A 268 18.90 -5.06 6.96
N ASP A 269 17.90 -5.64 6.28
CA ASP A 269 17.77 -5.54 4.82
C ASP A 269 17.46 -4.10 4.38
N ALA A 270 16.56 -3.41 5.08
CA ALA A 270 16.22 -2.01 4.84
C ALA A 270 17.44 -1.09 5.07
N TRP A 271 18.22 -1.34 6.12
CA TRP A 271 19.41 -0.55 6.44
C TRP A 271 20.46 -0.55 5.33
N ARG A 272 20.56 -1.65 4.57
CA ARG A 272 21.44 -1.73 3.40
C ARG A 272 21.02 -0.81 2.27
N CYS A 273 19.72 -0.56 2.15
CA CYS A 273 19.15 0.33 1.12
C CYS A 273 19.08 1.79 1.58
N LEU A 274 19.26 2.07 2.88
CA LEU A 274 19.25 3.42 3.41
C LEU A 274 20.59 4.10 3.10
N ARG A 275 20.55 5.33 2.59
CA ARG A 275 21.74 6.14 2.34
C ARG A 275 22.45 6.49 3.65
N PRO A 276 23.77 6.73 3.61
CA PRO A 276 24.46 7.41 4.73
C PRO A 276 23.74 8.72 5.06
N GLY A 277 23.58 9.05 6.34
CA GLY A 277 22.79 10.20 6.80
C GLY A 277 21.27 10.05 6.67
N GLY A 278 20.79 9.00 6.02
CA GLY A 278 19.37 8.75 5.78
C GLY A 278 18.59 8.41 7.06
N LEU A 279 17.27 8.55 6.96
CA LEU A 279 16.32 8.42 8.07
C LEU A 279 15.56 7.10 7.98
N MET A 280 15.51 6.33 9.07
CA MET A 280 14.63 5.19 9.23
C MET A 280 13.56 5.51 10.28
N ILE A 281 12.30 5.31 9.91
CA ILE A 281 11.16 5.38 10.82
C ILE A 281 10.76 3.94 11.12
N TYR A 282 10.98 3.50 12.35
CA TYR A 282 10.60 2.17 12.82
C TYR A 282 9.30 2.27 13.58
N SER A 283 8.31 1.43 13.26
CA SER A 283 7.04 1.39 13.97
C SER A 283 6.46 -0.02 14.08
N THR A 284 5.71 -0.24 15.16
CA THR A 284 4.90 -1.43 15.41
C THR A 284 3.56 -1.01 16.03
N CYS A 285 2.57 -1.90 15.99
CA CYS A 285 1.33 -1.73 16.73
C CYS A 285 1.29 -2.58 18.02
N THR A 286 2.43 -2.94 18.57
CA THR A 286 2.52 -3.76 19.79
C THR A 286 3.06 -2.96 20.99
N PHE A 287 2.85 -3.48 22.21
CA PHE A 287 3.22 -2.77 23.44
C PHE A 287 4.46 -3.36 24.13
N ASN A 288 4.84 -4.61 23.85
CA ASN A 288 5.97 -5.26 24.51
C ASN A 288 7.31 -4.60 24.15
N THR A 289 8.30 -4.72 25.05
CA THR A 289 9.63 -4.14 24.84
C THR A 289 10.51 -4.96 23.91
N ALA A 290 10.24 -6.26 23.74
CA ALA A 290 11.05 -7.16 22.91
C ALA A 290 11.01 -6.80 21.42
N GLU A 291 9.83 -6.40 20.95
CA GLU A 291 9.63 -5.97 19.58
C GLU A 291 9.91 -4.46 19.39
N ASN A 292 9.95 -3.69 20.45
CA ASN A 292 10.06 -2.25 20.45
C ASN A 292 11.48 -1.79 20.84
N GLU A 293 11.71 -1.39 22.08
CA GLU A 293 12.98 -0.83 22.52
C GLU A 293 14.17 -1.77 22.35
N GLU A 294 14.00 -3.07 22.55
CA GLU A 294 15.06 -4.05 22.35
C GLU A 294 15.53 -4.12 20.89
N ASN A 295 14.61 -3.94 19.95
CA ASN A 295 14.95 -3.87 18.53
C ASN A 295 15.63 -2.54 18.18
N VAL A 296 15.21 -1.43 18.79
CA VAL A 296 15.88 -0.14 18.61
C VAL A 296 17.29 -0.21 19.22
N ARG A 297 17.45 -0.78 20.43
CA ARG A 297 18.76 -0.98 21.07
C ARG A 297 19.66 -1.85 20.20
N TRP A 298 19.14 -2.94 19.65
CA TRP A 298 19.86 -3.78 18.70
C TRP A 298 20.31 -2.97 17.47
N ALA A 299 19.45 -2.13 16.90
CA ALA A 299 19.83 -1.30 15.74
C ALA A 299 20.93 -0.29 16.09
N CYS A 300 20.91 0.28 17.30
CA CYS A 300 21.98 1.16 17.77
C CYS A 300 23.32 0.41 17.92
N THR A 301 23.30 -0.79 18.50
CA THR A 301 24.53 -1.56 18.77
C THR A 301 25.10 -2.26 17.56
N GLU A 302 24.25 -2.88 16.73
CA GLU A 302 24.69 -3.73 15.61
C GLU A 302 24.76 -2.98 14.27
N LEU A 303 23.89 -1.96 14.07
CA LEU A 303 23.82 -1.21 12.83
C LEU A 303 24.41 0.21 12.95
N GLY A 304 24.79 0.64 14.16
CA GLY A 304 25.32 2.00 14.41
C GLY A 304 24.26 3.09 14.21
N ALA A 305 22.99 2.78 14.48
CA ALA A 305 21.91 3.75 14.37
C ALA A 305 21.98 4.79 15.51
N THR A 306 21.67 6.04 15.19
CA THR A 306 21.45 7.12 16.17
C THR A 306 19.98 7.44 16.25
N VAL A 307 19.38 7.36 17.44
CA VAL A 307 17.96 7.68 17.63
C VAL A 307 17.77 9.20 17.70
N LEU A 308 16.77 9.70 17.02
CA LEU A 308 16.48 11.14 16.91
C LEU A 308 15.19 11.52 17.64
N PRO A 309 15.14 12.69 18.33
CA PRO A 309 13.95 13.14 19.03
C PRO A 309 12.92 13.72 18.07
N VAL A 310 11.63 13.41 18.30
CA VAL A 310 10.50 14.06 17.64
C VAL A 310 9.80 14.97 18.64
N TYR A 311 9.45 16.15 18.23
CA TYR A 311 8.71 17.08 19.08
C TYR A 311 7.32 16.50 19.41
N THR A 312 7.04 16.41 20.70
CA THR A 312 5.73 16.06 21.27
C THR A 312 5.36 17.05 22.36
N SER A 313 4.07 17.13 22.67
CA SER A 313 3.56 17.89 23.81
C SER A 313 3.09 16.91 24.88
N ASP A 314 3.32 17.23 26.15
CA ASP A 314 2.85 16.42 27.29
C ASP A 314 1.31 16.22 27.25
N ALA A 315 0.60 17.23 26.73
CA ALA A 315 -0.84 17.17 26.55
C ALA A 315 -1.33 16.08 25.58
N TRP A 316 -0.43 15.48 24.79
CA TRP A 316 -0.78 14.40 23.86
C TRP A 316 -0.83 13.03 24.53
N GLY A 317 -0.29 12.91 25.76
CA GLY A 317 -0.24 11.66 26.50
C GLY A 317 0.68 10.60 25.89
N ILE A 318 1.59 10.99 25.01
CA ILE A 318 2.60 10.10 24.41
C ILE A 318 3.68 9.85 25.44
N SER A 319 3.98 8.58 25.74
CA SER A 319 5.01 8.20 26.68
C SER A 319 6.33 7.82 25.97
N GLY A 320 7.43 7.83 26.73
CA GLY A 320 8.72 7.33 26.30
C GLY A 320 8.87 5.82 26.48
N SER A 321 10.12 5.38 26.65
CA SER A 321 10.49 3.98 26.85
C SER A 321 9.87 3.37 28.11
N LEU A 322 9.44 2.11 27.99
CA LEU A 322 9.07 1.25 29.11
C LEU A 322 10.18 0.22 29.45
N LEU A 323 11.27 0.21 28.71
CA LEU A 323 12.41 -0.66 28.97
C LEU A 323 13.34 -0.01 29.98
N HIS A 324 13.54 -0.67 31.12
CA HIS A 324 14.43 -0.18 32.16
C HIS A 324 15.86 0.06 31.63
N GLY A 325 16.42 1.24 31.90
CA GLY A 325 17.77 1.61 31.49
C GLY A 325 17.93 1.96 30.00
N PHE A 326 16.82 2.08 29.26
CA PHE A 326 16.82 2.57 27.87
C PHE A 326 16.35 4.02 27.84
N THR A 327 17.23 4.94 27.45
CA THR A 327 17.01 6.40 27.52
C THR A 327 16.87 7.08 26.17
N GLU A 328 17.01 6.33 25.08
CA GLU A 328 16.82 6.88 23.73
C GLU A 328 15.39 7.37 23.51
N PRO A 329 15.19 8.45 22.73
CA PRO A 329 13.87 9.03 22.50
C PRO A 329 13.02 8.12 21.61
N VAL A 330 12.05 7.44 22.21
CA VAL A 330 11.04 6.62 21.55
C VAL A 330 9.64 7.05 21.97
N TYR A 331 8.63 6.70 21.19
CA TYR A 331 7.27 7.22 21.33
C TYR A 331 6.28 6.07 21.41
N ARG A 332 5.52 6.04 22.50
CA ARG A 332 4.48 5.05 22.76
C ARG A 332 3.12 5.70 22.88
N PHE A 333 2.22 5.24 22.05
CA PHE A 333 0.80 5.60 22.08
C PHE A 333 0.06 4.47 22.77
N ILE A 334 -0.27 4.65 24.04
CA ILE A 334 -0.91 3.62 24.86
C ILE A 334 -2.38 3.98 25.04
N PRO A 335 -3.33 3.08 24.65
CA PRO A 335 -4.75 3.29 24.96
C PRO A 335 -4.98 3.64 26.44
N GLY A 336 -5.82 4.63 26.70
CA GLY A 336 -6.03 5.16 28.07
C GLY A 336 -5.11 6.32 28.43
N SER A 337 -3.94 6.46 27.80
CA SER A 337 -3.08 7.65 27.89
C SER A 337 -3.22 8.51 26.65
N THR A 338 -3.24 7.90 25.46
CA THR A 338 -3.49 8.57 24.18
C THR A 338 -4.85 8.15 23.61
N ARG A 339 -5.49 9.06 22.86
CA ARG A 339 -6.73 8.75 22.15
C ARG A 339 -6.41 8.01 20.85
N GLY A 340 -6.10 6.72 20.94
CA GLY A 340 -5.69 5.86 19.82
C GLY A 340 -5.77 4.38 20.15
N GLU A 341 -5.30 3.53 19.20
CA GLU A 341 -5.30 2.08 19.32
C GLU A 341 -3.96 1.50 19.74
N GLY A 342 -2.92 2.29 19.64
CA GLY A 342 -1.56 1.90 19.97
C GLY A 342 -0.58 2.01 18.81
N LEU A 343 0.58 2.53 19.13
CA LEU A 343 1.72 2.61 18.23
C LEU A 343 2.98 2.68 19.07
N PHE A 344 4.03 2.04 18.61
CA PHE A 344 5.40 2.36 18.96
C PHE A 344 6.08 3.01 17.77
N CYS A 345 6.87 4.06 17.99
CA CYS A 345 7.64 4.72 16.94
C CYS A 345 9.01 5.12 17.44
N ALA A 346 10.04 4.86 16.64
CA ALA A 346 11.40 5.35 16.82
C ALA A 346 11.92 5.90 15.50
N VAL A 347 12.67 6.99 15.57
CA VAL A 347 13.28 7.62 14.40
C VAL A 347 14.78 7.44 14.51
N MET A 348 15.41 6.81 13.53
CA MET A 348 16.81 6.46 13.53
C MET A 348 17.54 7.06 12.34
N ARG A 349 18.74 7.55 12.54
CA ARG A 349 19.62 8.04 11.47
C ARG A 349 20.77 7.07 11.25
N LYS A 350 21.08 6.81 9.99
CA LYS A 350 22.27 6.06 9.59
C LYS A 350 23.50 6.96 9.63
N GLY A 351 24.59 6.51 10.26
CA GLY A 351 25.86 7.23 10.27
C GLY A 351 26.44 7.47 8.87
N GLY A 352 27.27 8.50 8.70
CA GLY A 352 27.94 8.89 7.48
C GLY A 352 27.66 10.34 7.09
N GLU A 353 28.62 10.94 6.38
CA GLU A 353 28.49 12.27 5.80
C GLU A 353 27.78 12.15 4.45
N ASP A 354 26.48 12.34 4.41
CA ASP A 354 25.82 12.74 3.17
C ASP A 354 25.13 14.07 3.42
N ASN A 355 25.32 15.04 2.49
CA ASN A 355 24.80 16.40 2.57
C ASN A 355 23.28 16.46 2.41
N PHE A 356 22.58 15.55 3.09
CA PHE A 356 21.16 15.46 3.10
C PHE A 356 20.63 16.42 4.17
N ILE A 357 19.84 17.42 3.76
CA ILE A 357 19.27 18.41 4.69
C ILE A 357 18.09 17.74 5.41
N ILE A 358 18.41 16.99 6.43
CA ILE A 358 17.50 16.67 7.53
C ILE A 358 17.74 17.80 8.54
N ASN A 359 16.71 18.58 8.87
CA ASN A 359 16.84 19.63 9.86
C ASN A 359 17.33 19.04 11.19
N ASP A 360 18.58 19.28 11.54
CA ASP A 360 18.98 19.21 12.94
C ASP A 360 18.28 20.39 13.64
N CYS A 361 17.41 20.10 14.59
CA CYS A 361 16.70 21.10 15.39
C CYS A 361 17.63 21.95 16.28
N ALA A 362 18.89 22.06 15.92
CA ALA A 362 19.89 22.92 16.54
C ALA A 362 20.62 23.72 15.46
N ALA A 363 20.25 24.99 15.34
CA ALA A 363 20.90 26.07 14.59
C ALA A 363 20.40 26.31 13.14
N GLY A 364 19.79 27.49 12.99
CA GLY A 364 19.42 28.06 11.69
C GLY A 364 20.63 28.37 10.83
N SER A 365 20.58 27.95 9.59
CA SER A 365 21.25 28.64 8.46
C SER A 365 20.85 28.00 7.12
N GLY A 366 20.38 28.84 6.22
CA GLY A 366 20.56 28.85 4.77
C GLY A 366 20.26 27.60 3.96
N VAL A 367 19.13 27.61 3.26
CA VAL A 367 18.72 26.64 2.23
C VAL A 367 19.62 26.80 1.00
N ALA A 368 20.29 25.73 0.58
CA ALA A 368 20.88 25.61 -0.76
C ALA A 368 20.12 24.54 -1.54
N GLU A 369 19.45 24.92 -2.62
CA GLU A 369 18.84 24.01 -3.60
C GLU A 369 19.90 23.13 -4.26
N ARG A 370 19.75 21.81 -4.18
CA ARG A 370 20.55 20.85 -4.97
C ARG A 370 19.62 19.91 -5.74
N PRO A 371 19.90 19.69 -7.04
CA PRO A 371 19.17 18.71 -7.83
C PRO A 371 19.52 17.28 -7.38
N LEU A 372 18.52 16.39 -7.35
CA LEU A 372 18.71 14.95 -7.16
C LEU A 372 19.77 14.41 -8.12
N ALA A 373 20.97 14.10 -7.61
CA ALA A 373 22.06 13.55 -8.41
C ALA A 373 21.83 12.06 -8.66
N VAL A 374 21.06 11.74 -9.69
CA VAL A 374 21.09 10.41 -10.29
C VAL A 374 22.31 10.34 -11.19
N SER A 375 23.30 9.53 -10.84
CA SER A 375 24.50 9.28 -11.65
C SER A 375 24.09 8.79 -13.04
N GLN A 376 24.13 9.69 -14.03
CA GLN A 376 23.90 9.36 -15.43
C GLN A 376 25.12 8.66 -15.99
N LYS A 377 25.11 7.32 -16.02
CA LYS A 377 25.85 6.59 -17.05
C LYS A 377 24.97 6.50 -18.29
N THR A 378 25.08 7.47 -19.16
CA THR A 378 24.42 7.50 -20.46
C THR A 378 24.95 6.38 -21.36
N GLY A 379 24.22 5.27 -21.40
CA GLY A 379 24.31 4.31 -22.49
C GLY A 379 23.62 4.90 -23.73
N LYS A 380 24.36 5.41 -24.68
CA LYS A 380 23.87 5.78 -26.01
C LYS A 380 23.22 4.56 -26.68
N LYS A 381 21.89 4.54 -26.78
CA LYS A 381 21.03 3.99 -27.84
C LYS A 381 19.58 3.84 -27.32
N GLY A 382 18.70 4.77 -27.67
CA GLY A 382 17.26 4.68 -27.36
C GLY A 382 16.42 5.91 -27.69
N GLY A 383 17.01 6.95 -28.26
CA GLY A 383 16.34 8.25 -28.42
C GLY A 383 15.27 8.38 -29.53
N ALA A 384 15.05 7.35 -30.38
CA ALA A 384 14.12 7.47 -31.52
C ALA A 384 12.80 6.70 -31.34
N ARG A 385 12.68 5.79 -30.36
CA ARG A 385 11.43 4.99 -30.17
C ARG A 385 10.43 5.62 -29.21
N GLY A 386 10.82 6.56 -28.35
CA GLY A 386 9.93 7.17 -27.35
C GLY A 386 8.92 8.15 -27.94
N ASN A 387 9.30 8.99 -28.89
CA ASN A 387 8.41 9.99 -29.49
C ASN A 387 7.32 9.37 -30.38
N ASP A 388 7.60 8.26 -31.04
CA ASP A 388 6.64 7.59 -31.92
C ASP A 388 5.55 6.84 -31.10
N ALA A 389 5.94 6.27 -29.95
CA ALA A 389 5.01 5.63 -29.02
C ALA A 389 4.09 6.65 -28.35
N ALA A 390 4.62 7.80 -27.93
CA ALA A 390 3.84 8.88 -27.32
C ALA A 390 2.84 9.49 -28.32
N ALA A 391 3.26 9.77 -29.56
CA ALA A 391 2.37 10.28 -30.60
C ALA A 391 1.28 9.26 -30.97
N ARG A 392 1.63 7.98 -31.08
CA ARG A 392 0.64 6.90 -31.33
C ARG A 392 -0.35 6.78 -30.17
N LEU A 393 0.10 6.92 -28.95
CA LEU A 393 -0.76 6.85 -27.76
C LEU A 393 -1.69 8.06 -27.67
N GLN A 394 -1.18 9.27 -27.91
CA GLN A 394 -2.01 10.47 -28.00
C GLN A 394 -3.08 10.32 -29.06
N ALA A 395 -2.73 9.77 -30.26
CA ALA A 395 -3.69 9.49 -31.31
C ALA A 395 -4.75 8.45 -30.88
N MET A 396 -4.38 7.41 -30.13
CA MET A 396 -5.32 6.41 -29.59
C MET A 396 -6.26 7.01 -28.55
N ILE A 397 -5.74 7.84 -27.65
CA ILE A 397 -6.54 8.56 -26.66
C ILE A 397 -7.52 9.50 -27.37
N ALA A 398 -7.04 10.27 -28.34
CA ALA A 398 -7.84 11.16 -29.19
C ALA A 398 -8.97 10.42 -29.91
N ALA A 399 -8.65 9.28 -30.52
CA ALA A 399 -9.65 8.44 -31.21
C ALA A 399 -10.69 7.88 -30.23
N SER A 400 -10.29 7.51 -29.01
CA SER A 400 -11.19 7.01 -27.96
C SER A 400 -12.12 8.06 -27.40
N LEU A 401 -11.72 9.35 -27.46
CA LEU A 401 -12.51 10.50 -27.06
C LEU A 401 -13.49 10.97 -28.14
N GLY A 402 -13.34 10.49 -29.38
CA GLY A 402 -14.12 10.98 -30.53
C GLY A 402 -13.80 12.41 -30.95
N ARG A 403 -12.72 13.00 -30.43
CA ARG A 403 -12.29 14.38 -30.66
C ARG A 403 -10.77 14.44 -30.81
N PRO A 404 -10.24 14.20 -32.03
CA PRO A 404 -8.80 14.11 -32.25
C PRO A 404 -8.02 15.40 -31.94
N GLU A 405 -8.67 16.57 -31.95
CA GLU A 405 -8.02 17.86 -31.72
C GLU A 405 -7.91 18.27 -30.24
N GLU A 406 -8.64 17.58 -29.33
CA GLU A 406 -8.70 17.90 -27.90
C GLU A 406 -7.85 16.98 -27.02
N ALA A 407 -7.12 16.02 -27.59
CA ALA A 407 -6.33 15.05 -26.83
C ALA A 407 -5.01 15.65 -26.24
N ALA A 408 -4.63 16.83 -26.67
CA ALA A 408 -3.54 17.58 -26.07
C ALA A 408 -3.98 18.11 -24.70
N GLY A 409 -3.45 17.51 -23.59
CA GLY A 409 -3.67 18.04 -22.25
C GLY A 409 -4.41 17.13 -21.26
N ILE A 410 -4.44 15.83 -21.48
CA ILE A 410 -5.03 14.89 -20.48
C ILE A 410 -4.19 14.83 -19.21
N LEU A 411 -2.88 14.81 -19.36
CA LEU A 411 -1.87 14.84 -18.30
C LEU A 411 -0.82 15.91 -18.64
N PRO A 412 0.02 16.35 -17.70
CA PRO A 412 1.11 17.28 -17.98
C PRO A 412 1.99 16.78 -19.12
N GLU A 413 2.34 17.65 -20.06
CA GLU A 413 3.19 17.32 -21.23
C GLU A 413 4.56 16.78 -20.85
N THR A 414 5.02 17.09 -19.63
CA THR A 414 6.28 16.59 -19.07
C THR A 414 6.27 15.12 -18.73
N PHE A 415 5.08 14.48 -18.63
CA PHE A 415 4.99 13.07 -18.27
C PHE A 415 5.48 12.18 -19.41
N TRP A 416 6.23 11.15 -19.03
CA TRP A 416 6.72 10.13 -19.95
C TRP A 416 5.71 8.99 -20.07
N LEU A 417 5.29 8.70 -21.30
CA LEU A 417 4.40 7.59 -21.60
C LEU A 417 5.21 6.32 -21.86
N ILE A 418 4.94 5.28 -21.10
CA ILE A 418 5.63 3.99 -21.17
C ILE A 418 4.58 2.90 -21.41
N THR A 419 4.86 1.98 -22.35
CA THR A 419 4.09 0.75 -22.51
C THR A 419 4.73 -0.37 -21.69
N ALA A 420 3.95 -0.96 -20.79
CA ALA A 420 4.35 -2.13 -20.02
C ALA A 420 3.56 -3.35 -20.53
N ALA A 421 4.24 -4.48 -20.71
CA ALA A 421 3.54 -5.73 -21.00
C ALA A 421 2.56 -6.02 -19.84
N SER A 422 1.29 -6.26 -20.16
CA SER A 422 0.31 -6.65 -19.16
C SER A 422 0.83 -7.89 -18.43
N ALA A 423 1.02 -7.80 -17.11
CA ALA A 423 1.30 -8.97 -16.30
C ALA A 423 0.07 -9.89 -16.40
N ALA A 424 0.14 -10.87 -17.29
CA ALA A 424 -0.91 -11.85 -17.48
C ALA A 424 -1.21 -12.46 -16.10
N SER A 425 -2.47 -12.35 -15.66
CA SER A 425 -2.95 -13.13 -14.52
C SER A 425 -2.68 -14.60 -14.88
N PRO A 426 -1.95 -15.38 -14.06
CA PRO A 426 -1.80 -16.79 -14.34
C PRO A 426 -3.18 -17.42 -14.35
N SER A 427 -3.62 -17.89 -15.54
CA SER A 427 -4.81 -18.68 -15.69
C SER A 427 -4.71 -19.89 -14.76
N ALA A 428 -5.77 -20.14 -14.01
CA ALA A 428 -5.93 -21.31 -13.15
C ALA A 428 -5.78 -22.60 -13.98
N SER A 429 -4.56 -23.16 -14.04
CA SER A 429 -4.27 -24.51 -14.51
C SER A 429 -2.96 -25.02 -13.90
N GLU A 430 -2.93 -25.15 -12.59
CA GLU A 430 -2.10 -26.14 -11.94
C GLU A 430 -3.01 -27.15 -11.25
N LYS A 431 -3.46 -28.13 -12.05
CA LYS A 431 -3.97 -29.38 -11.51
C LYS A 431 -2.80 -30.12 -10.87
N SER A 432 -2.93 -30.34 -9.59
CA SER A 432 -2.10 -31.23 -8.79
C SER A 432 -1.91 -32.60 -9.48
N SER A 433 -0.67 -32.92 -9.85
CA SER A 433 -0.25 -34.31 -10.10
C SER A 433 0.46 -34.82 -8.86
N SER A 434 -0.30 -35.45 -7.97
CA SER A 434 0.27 -36.34 -6.95
C SER A 434 0.66 -37.66 -7.63
N ALA A 435 1.95 -37.87 -7.81
CA ALA A 435 2.49 -39.16 -8.24
C ALA A 435 2.70 -40.04 -7.01
N SER A 436 1.85 -41.05 -6.84
CA SER A 436 2.15 -42.22 -6.03
C SER A 436 2.78 -43.30 -6.94
N GLY A 437 4.04 -43.66 -6.66
CA GLY A 437 4.71 -44.72 -7.36
C GLY A 437 4.19 -46.10 -6.95
N LYS A 438 4.06 -46.99 -7.92
CA LYS A 438 4.33 -48.43 -7.78
C LYS A 438 4.75 -49.03 -9.11
N SER A 439 5.82 -49.78 -9.03
CA SER A 439 6.48 -50.59 -10.03
C SER A 439 5.61 -51.72 -10.61
N SER A 440 5.74 -52.06 -11.89
CA SER A 440 6.25 -53.37 -12.38
C SER A 440 5.91 -53.60 -13.86
N SER A 441 6.97 -53.92 -14.59
CA SER A 441 7.19 -54.94 -15.63
C SER A 441 6.26 -55.13 -16.83
N SER A 442 6.91 -55.02 -17.97
CA SER A 442 7.09 -56.01 -19.05
C SER A 442 6.23 -55.92 -20.33
N PHE A 443 6.99 -55.81 -21.42
CA PHE A 443 6.99 -56.51 -22.70
C PHE A 443 5.98 -56.19 -23.85
N SER A 444 6.66 -56.05 -25.01
CA SER A 444 6.38 -56.35 -26.42
C SER A 444 5.39 -55.44 -27.16
N GLY A 445 5.75 -54.74 -28.19
CA GLY A 445 6.35 -55.16 -29.45
C GLY A 445 5.30 -55.42 -30.50
N LYS A 446 5.16 -54.52 -31.49
CA LYS A 446 5.07 -54.84 -32.92
C LYS A 446 4.93 -53.57 -33.80
N SER A 447 5.87 -53.51 -34.70
CA SER A 447 5.89 -52.70 -35.93
C SER A 447 4.75 -53.07 -36.88
N PHE A 448 4.28 -52.09 -37.68
CA PHE A 448 4.08 -52.32 -39.10
C PHE A 448 4.09 -51.00 -39.90
N SER A 449 4.64 -51.14 -41.07
CA SER A 449 5.12 -50.17 -42.02
C SER A 449 4.09 -49.74 -43.07
N ALA A 450 4.32 -48.56 -43.59
CA ALA A 450 4.41 -48.10 -44.98
C ALA A 450 3.16 -48.07 -45.91
N SER A 451 3.04 -46.96 -46.52
CA SER A 451 3.05 -46.67 -47.97
C SER A 451 1.86 -45.87 -48.48
N GLY A 452 2.15 -44.87 -49.32
CA GLY A 452 1.25 -44.37 -50.33
C GLY A 452 1.35 -42.86 -50.63
N LYS A 453 2.07 -42.53 -51.70
CA LYS A 453 2.22 -41.21 -52.36
C LYS A 453 0.99 -40.83 -53.22
N PRO A 454 1.01 -39.78 -54.06
CA PRO A 454 0.90 -38.33 -53.79
C PRO A 454 -0.19 -37.69 -54.69
N GLY A 455 -0.48 -36.40 -54.49
CA GLY A 455 -1.25 -35.68 -55.48
C GLY A 455 -1.70 -34.25 -55.14
N SER A 456 -1.13 -33.29 -55.88
CA SER A 456 -1.64 -31.98 -56.27
C SER A 456 -1.73 -30.84 -55.26
N ALA A 457 -0.84 -29.83 -55.45
CA ALA A 457 -1.00 -28.41 -55.13
C ALA A 457 -1.75 -27.68 -56.26
N PRO A 458 -2.05 -26.33 -56.18
CA PRO A 458 -1.99 -25.38 -55.08
C PRO A 458 -3.30 -24.54 -54.96
N GLY A 459 -3.62 -24.14 -53.76
CA GLY A 459 -4.61 -23.09 -53.52
C GLY A 459 -3.95 -22.00 -52.67
N LYS A 460 -3.65 -20.85 -53.25
CA LYS A 460 -3.28 -19.63 -52.57
C LYS A 460 -4.46 -19.13 -51.76
N ASN A 461 -4.43 -19.30 -50.46
CA ASN A 461 -5.21 -18.51 -49.55
C ASN A 461 -4.24 -17.85 -48.57
N SER A 462 -3.92 -16.59 -48.86
CA SER A 462 -3.27 -15.67 -47.92
C SER A 462 -4.29 -15.33 -46.82
N PHE A 463 -4.37 -16.15 -45.78
CA PHE A 463 -4.92 -15.71 -44.51
C PHE A 463 -3.86 -14.88 -43.85
N SER A 464 -4.03 -13.55 -43.88
CA SER A 464 -3.35 -12.64 -42.99
C SER A 464 -3.81 -13.02 -41.58
N SER A 465 -2.97 -13.75 -40.85
CA SER A 465 -3.06 -13.90 -39.40
C SER A 465 -2.89 -12.50 -38.82
N SER A 466 -3.99 -11.83 -38.48
CA SER A 466 -3.96 -10.68 -37.59
C SER A 466 -3.43 -11.21 -36.26
N GLU A 467 -2.15 -11.01 -36.00
CA GLU A 467 -1.56 -11.19 -34.67
C GLU A 467 -2.41 -10.37 -33.70
N LYS A 468 -3.19 -11.05 -32.87
CA LYS A 468 -3.85 -10.42 -31.72
C LYS A 468 -2.73 -9.98 -30.78
N SER A 469 -2.29 -8.73 -30.90
CA SER A 469 -1.37 -8.13 -29.97
C SER A 469 -1.94 -8.28 -28.55
N SER A 470 -1.13 -8.79 -27.65
CA SER A 470 -1.48 -8.85 -26.22
C SER A 470 -1.82 -7.43 -25.72
N PRO A 471 -2.80 -7.28 -24.83
CA PRO A 471 -3.13 -5.97 -24.29
C PRO A 471 -1.90 -5.36 -23.58
N GLU A 472 -1.56 -4.14 -23.94
CA GLU A 472 -0.48 -3.38 -23.33
C GLU A 472 -1.05 -2.40 -22.31
N THR A 473 -0.43 -2.31 -21.14
CA THR A 473 -0.76 -1.30 -20.13
C THR A 473 0.06 -0.04 -20.39
N ILE A 474 -0.59 1.10 -20.36
CA ILE A 474 0.03 2.40 -20.58
C ILE A 474 0.19 3.10 -19.25
N LEU A 475 1.41 3.49 -18.93
CA LEU A 475 1.78 4.25 -17.74
C LEU A 475 2.22 5.66 -18.16
N ALA A 476 1.84 6.65 -17.36
CA ALA A 476 2.37 8.01 -17.45
C ALA A 476 3.17 8.32 -16.19
N LEU A 477 4.46 8.54 -16.33
CA LEU A 477 5.39 8.76 -15.25
C LEU A 477 5.84 10.23 -15.19
N PRO A 478 5.82 10.88 -14.02
CA PRO A 478 6.53 12.12 -13.80
C PRO A 478 8.02 11.96 -14.16
N PRO A 479 8.70 12.99 -14.70
CA PRO A 479 10.08 12.89 -15.14
C PRO A 479 11.05 12.35 -14.06
N ALA A 480 10.87 12.79 -12.81
CA ALA A 480 11.70 12.36 -11.69
C ALA A 480 11.54 10.87 -11.36
N LEU A 481 10.37 10.28 -11.63
CA LEU A 481 10.09 8.88 -11.35
C LEU A 481 10.68 7.91 -12.38
N VAL A 482 10.97 8.38 -13.60
CA VAL A 482 11.47 7.53 -14.70
C VAL A 482 12.77 6.79 -14.36
N PRO A 483 13.82 7.44 -13.84
CA PRO A 483 15.06 6.74 -13.50
C PRO A 483 14.86 5.70 -12.38
N VAL A 484 13.99 5.98 -11.41
CA VAL A 484 13.66 5.05 -10.32
C VAL A 484 12.91 3.84 -10.86
N TYR A 485 11.94 4.07 -11.76
CA TYR A 485 11.20 3.01 -12.44
C TYR A 485 12.13 2.12 -13.29
N ASP A 486 13.06 2.70 -14.02
CA ASP A 486 14.03 1.96 -14.85
C ASP A 486 14.90 1.01 -14.02
N ILE A 487 15.36 1.45 -12.84
CA ILE A 487 16.14 0.60 -11.94
C ILE A 487 15.24 -0.47 -11.32
N ALA A 488 14.08 -0.07 -10.77
CA ALA A 488 13.15 -0.96 -10.11
C ALA A 488 12.64 -2.08 -11.04
N SER A 489 12.31 -1.75 -12.30
CA SER A 489 11.74 -2.69 -13.27
C SER A 489 12.66 -3.86 -13.64
N ARG A 490 13.98 -3.75 -13.37
CA ARG A 490 14.95 -4.80 -13.67
C ARG A 490 14.96 -5.95 -12.65
N SER A 491 14.51 -5.68 -11.42
CA SER A 491 14.68 -6.62 -10.31
C SER A 491 13.48 -6.73 -9.38
N LEU A 492 12.57 -5.74 -9.41
CA LEU A 492 11.40 -5.70 -8.54
C LEU A 492 10.11 -5.96 -9.33
N ARG A 493 9.16 -6.61 -8.68
CA ARG A 493 7.81 -6.78 -9.19
C ARG A 493 7.01 -5.51 -8.93
N ILE A 494 6.78 -4.71 -9.96
CA ILE A 494 5.99 -3.49 -9.91
C ILE A 494 4.52 -3.83 -10.17
N LEU A 495 3.61 -3.32 -9.35
CA LEU A 495 2.15 -3.45 -9.49
C LEU A 495 1.52 -2.22 -10.14
N SER A 496 2.05 -1.03 -9.87
CA SER A 496 1.70 0.22 -10.54
C SER A 496 2.84 1.22 -10.37
N ALA A 497 2.93 2.17 -11.30
CA ALA A 497 3.89 3.26 -11.24
C ALA A 497 3.27 4.50 -11.91
N GLY A 498 3.42 5.65 -11.30
CA GLY A 498 2.81 6.88 -11.79
C GLY A 498 1.31 6.75 -11.97
N VAL A 499 0.80 7.26 -13.06
CA VAL A 499 -0.60 7.16 -13.47
C VAL A 499 -0.77 6.01 -14.47
N THR A 500 -1.58 5.01 -14.13
CA THR A 500 -2.01 4.02 -15.12
C THR A 500 -3.07 4.67 -16.01
N VAL A 501 -2.72 4.95 -17.27
CA VAL A 501 -3.62 5.62 -18.22
C VAL A 501 -4.72 4.68 -18.67
N GLY A 502 -4.38 3.43 -18.97
CA GLY A 502 -5.33 2.42 -19.41
C GLY A 502 -4.67 1.23 -20.08
N GLN A 503 -5.49 0.39 -20.71
CA GLN A 503 -5.06 -0.79 -21.46
C GLN A 503 -5.51 -0.71 -22.90
N THR A 504 -4.64 -1.14 -23.83
CA THR A 504 -4.99 -1.23 -25.24
C THR A 504 -5.88 -2.45 -25.51
N LYS A 505 -6.95 -2.25 -26.30
CA LYS A 505 -7.80 -3.33 -26.80
C LYS A 505 -8.02 -3.15 -28.30
N GLY A 506 -7.13 -3.74 -29.09
CA GLY A 506 -7.10 -3.49 -30.53
C GLY A 506 -6.73 -2.04 -30.84
N ARG A 507 -7.68 -1.27 -31.39
CA ARG A 507 -7.52 0.18 -31.65
C ARG A 507 -8.05 1.06 -30.52
N ASP A 508 -8.77 0.50 -29.55
CA ASP A 508 -9.39 1.23 -28.45
C ASP A 508 -8.47 1.26 -27.24
N LEU A 509 -8.61 2.32 -26.43
CA LEU A 509 -8.06 2.43 -25.08
C LEU A 509 -9.20 2.25 -24.08
N ILE A 510 -9.03 1.33 -23.13
CA ILE A 510 -9.88 1.22 -21.94
C ILE A 510 -9.19 2.01 -20.84
N PRO A 511 -9.74 3.16 -20.41
CA PRO A 511 -9.10 3.98 -19.39
C PRO A 511 -9.09 3.25 -18.05
N ASP A 512 -8.00 3.46 -17.28
CA ASP A 512 -7.87 2.93 -15.93
C ASP A 512 -8.48 3.89 -14.90
N GLN A 513 -8.93 3.36 -13.79
CA GLN A 513 -9.47 4.14 -12.67
C GLN A 513 -8.41 5.10 -12.09
N SER A 514 -7.13 4.71 -12.11
CA SER A 514 -6.00 5.54 -11.70
C SER A 514 -5.95 6.87 -12.44
N LEU A 515 -6.27 6.88 -13.75
CA LEU A 515 -6.31 8.12 -14.53
C LEU A 515 -7.41 9.06 -14.03
N ALA A 516 -8.63 8.53 -13.80
CA ALA A 516 -9.75 9.36 -13.34
C ALA A 516 -9.50 9.98 -11.96
N LEU A 517 -8.82 9.25 -11.07
CA LEU A 517 -8.60 9.66 -9.69
C LEU A 517 -7.27 10.41 -9.48
N SER A 518 -6.43 10.51 -10.53
CA SER A 518 -5.12 11.18 -10.42
C SER A 518 -5.26 12.70 -10.23
N THR A 519 -4.47 13.23 -9.30
CA THR A 519 -4.33 14.68 -9.11
C THR A 519 -3.61 15.37 -10.27
N ALA A 520 -2.97 14.59 -11.16
CA ALA A 520 -2.32 15.09 -12.37
C ALA A 520 -3.29 15.19 -13.58
N LEU A 521 -4.52 14.67 -13.46
CA LEU A 521 -5.51 14.78 -14.53
C LEU A 521 -5.85 16.24 -14.78
N GLN A 522 -5.71 16.71 -16.02
CA GLN A 522 -5.97 18.08 -16.36
C GLN A 522 -7.47 18.41 -16.31
N PRO A 523 -7.87 19.54 -15.72
CA PRO A 523 -9.26 19.97 -15.73
C PRO A 523 -9.82 20.06 -17.16
N GLY A 524 -11.01 19.50 -17.38
CA GLY A 524 -11.65 19.51 -18.70
C GLY A 524 -11.13 18.50 -19.71
N ALA A 525 -10.16 17.65 -19.34
CA ALA A 525 -9.61 16.59 -20.22
C ALA A 525 -10.67 15.62 -20.77
N PHE A 526 -11.76 15.43 -20.03
CA PHE A 526 -12.91 14.61 -20.41
C PHE A 526 -14.22 15.35 -20.16
N PRO A 527 -15.26 15.11 -20.94
CA PRO A 527 -16.63 15.47 -20.58
C PRO A 527 -16.96 14.89 -19.20
N SER A 528 -17.74 15.61 -18.41
CA SER A 528 -18.10 15.15 -17.07
C SER A 528 -19.59 15.29 -16.80
N ALA A 529 -20.12 14.43 -15.94
CA ALA A 529 -21.50 14.46 -15.48
C ALA A 529 -21.55 14.34 -13.96
N GLU A 530 -22.35 15.19 -13.34
CA GLU A 530 -22.60 15.15 -11.90
C GLU A 530 -23.66 14.10 -11.58
N LEU A 531 -23.44 13.31 -10.55
CA LEU A 531 -24.34 12.26 -10.09
C LEU A 531 -25.04 12.67 -8.79
N THR A 532 -26.29 12.26 -8.64
CA THR A 532 -26.95 12.26 -7.33
C THR A 532 -26.30 11.22 -6.41
N TYR A 533 -26.54 11.27 -5.11
CA TYR A 533 -26.04 10.28 -4.15
C TYR A 533 -26.42 8.84 -4.59
N ALA A 534 -27.70 8.59 -4.87
CA ALA A 534 -28.17 7.29 -5.30
C ALA A 534 -27.45 6.79 -6.58
N GLN A 535 -27.22 7.69 -7.55
CA GLN A 535 -26.49 7.35 -8.77
C GLN A 535 -25.01 7.10 -8.50
N ALA A 536 -24.38 7.84 -7.58
CA ALA A 536 -22.99 7.63 -7.19
C ALA A 536 -22.81 6.26 -6.51
N VAL A 537 -23.71 5.91 -5.58
CA VAL A 537 -23.72 4.57 -4.95
C VAL A 537 -23.95 3.47 -5.98
N ALA A 538 -24.89 3.63 -6.92
CA ALA A 538 -25.12 2.67 -8.01
C ALA A 538 -23.87 2.52 -8.90
N TYR A 539 -23.18 3.63 -9.19
CA TYR A 539 -21.89 3.60 -9.91
C TYR A 539 -20.83 2.79 -9.15
N LEU A 540 -20.66 3.02 -7.86
CA LEU A 540 -19.70 2.31 -7.01
C LEU A 540 -20.05 0.83 -6.81
N ARG A 541 -21.32 0.46 -6.98
CA ARG A 541 -21.79 -0.94 -6.99
C ARG A 541 -21.64 -1.61 -8.36
N LYS A 542 -21.09 -0.90 -9.37
CA LYS A 542 -20.95 -1.39 -10.75
C LYS A 542 -22.29 -1.55 -11.47
N GLU A 543 -23.32 -0.86 -11.05
CA GLU A 543 -24.64 -0.83 -11.68
C GLU A 543 -24.68 0.17 -12.84
N ALA A 544 -25.71 0.09 -13.69
CA ALA A 544 -25.91 1.03 -14.77
C ALA A 544 -26.33 2.41 -14.22
N VAL A 545 -25.80 3.47 -14.83
CA VAL A 545 -26.13 4.85 -14.45
C VAL A 545 -26.77 5.56 -15.63
N THR A 546 -27.80 6.34 -15.37
CA THR A 546 -28.40 7.23 -16.37
C THR A 546 -27.75 8.59 -16.25
N LEU A 547 -27.25 9.12 -17.38
CA LEU A 547 -26.66 10.45 -17.46
C LEU A 547 -27.67 11.47 -17.99
N PRO A 548 -27.45 12.78 -17.75
CA PRO A 548 -28.23 13.84 -18.39
C PRO A 548 -28.28 13.68 -19.91
N PRO A 549 -29.42 14.01 -20.57
CA PRO A 549 -29.61 13.76 -22.00
C PRO A 549 -28.61 14.48 -22.92
N ASP A 550 -28.07 15.61 -22.48
CA ASP A 550 -27.08 16.45 -23.17
C ASP A 550 -25.64 15.97 -22.99
N THR A 551 -25.43 14.91 -22.21
CA THR A 551 -24.09 14.37 -21.99
C THR A 551 -23.51 13.79 -23.28
N PRO A 552 -22.30 14.19 -23.72
CA PRO A 552 -21.68 13.71 -24.94
C PRO A 552 -21.49 12.19 -24.93
N ARG A 553 -21.60 11.56 -26.13
CA ARG A 553 -21.25 10.15 -26.31
C ARG A 553 -19.75 9.94 -26.17
N GLY A 554 -19.34 8.73 -25.76
CA GLY A 554 -17.95 8.36 -25.56
C GLY A 554 -17.58 8.23 -24.08
N LEU A 555 -16.31 8.47 -23.74
CA LEU A 555 -15.83 8.44 -22.37
C LEU A 555 -16.26 9.70 -21.62
N VAL A 556 -16.86 9.51 -20.47
CA VAL A 556 -17.33 10.57 -19.57
C VAL A 556 -16.84 10.27 -18.17
N ILE A 557 -16.33 11.27 -17.45
CA ILE A 557 -16.03 11.18 -16.03
C ILE A 557 -17.30 11.49 -15.24
N VAL A 558 -17.66 10.61 -14.32
CA VAL A 558 -18.74 10.86 -13.37
C VAL A 558 -18.19 11.44 -12.08
N LYS A 559 -18.93 12.38 -11.52
CA LYS A 559 -18.57 13.14 -10.32
C LYS A 559 -19.68 13.05 -9.28
N TYR A 560 -19.31 13.26 -8.03
CA TYR A 560 -20.24 13.50 -6.93
C TYR A 560 -19.74 14.67 -6.11
N ARG A 561 -20.56 15.73 -5.98
CA ARG A 561 -20.16 17.01 -5.32
C ARG A 561 -18.81 17.55 -5.85
N GLY A 562 -18.62 17.46 -7.18
CA GLY A 562 -17.38 17.85 -7.85
C GLY A 562 -16.22 16.85 -7.72
N ALA A 563 -16.28 15.88 -6.80
CA ALA A 563 -15.26 14.83 -6.65
C ALA A 563 -15.33 13.80 -7.79
N LEU A 564 -14.18 13.51 -8.40
CA LEU A 564 -14.08 12.55 -9.50
C LEU A 564 -14.27 11.12 -8.96
N LEU A 565 -15.22 10.37 -9.52
CA LEU A 565 -15.48 8.98 -9.13
C LEU A 565 -14.91 7.95 -10.12
N GLY A 566 -14.84 8.29 -11.41
CA GLY A 566 -14.29 7.42 -12.43
C GLY A 566 -14.96 7.56 -13.79
N PHE A 567 -14.78 6.55 -14.67
CA PHE A 567 -15.26 6.59 -16.04
C PHE A 567 -16.53 5.80 -16.27
N VAL A 568 -17.35 6.31 -17.20
CA VAL A 568 -18.40 5.57 -17.90
C VAL A 568 -18.20 5.74 -19.41
N LYS A 569 -18.70 4.79 -20.23
CA LYS A 569 -18.81 4.95 -21.70
C LYS A 569 -20.27 5.20 -22.04
N ASN A 570 -20.59 6.48 -22.34
CA ASN A 570 -21.93 6.88 -22.78
C ASN A 570 -22.19 6.42 -24.22
N ILE A 571 -23.18 5.58 -24.43
CA ILE A 571 -23.61 5.11 -25.75
C ILE A 571 -24.91 5.79 -26.23
N GLY A 572 -25.41 6.76 -25.46
CA GLY A 572 -26.60 7.56 -25.72
C GLY A 572 -27.87 7.00 -25.08
N THR A 573 -28.16 5.71 -25.18
CA THR A 573 -29.32 5.06 -24.54
C THR A 573 -29.03 4.63 -23.08
N ARG A 574 -27.76 4.42 -22.76
CA ARG A 574 -27.25 4.06 -21.43
C ARG A 574 -25.77 4.41 -21.33
N ALA A 575 -25.25 4.47 -20.09
CA ALA A 575 -23.83 4.57 -19.82
C ALA A 575 -23.30 3.23 -19.29
N ASN A 576 -22.27 2.68 -19.95
CA ASN A 576 -21.58 1.49 -19.46
C ASN A 576 -20.62 1.90 -18.34
N ASN A 577 -20.84 1.37 -17.17
CA ASN A 577 -20.03 1.64 -15.99
C ASN A 577 -18.64 0.97 -16.10
N LEU A 578 -17.55 1.76 -16.06
CA LEU A 578 -16.16 1.28 -16.17
C LEU A 578 -15.48 1.13 -14.80
N TYR A 579 -16.19 1.34 -13.69
CA TYR A 579 -15.64 1.15 -12.35
C TYR A 579 -15.02 -0.27 -12.20
N PRO A 580 -13.87 -0.43 -11.54
CA PRO A 580 -13.23 -1.75 -11.38
C PRO A 580 -14.14 -2.73 -10.64
N PRO A 581 -14.36 -3.95 -11.16
CA PRO A 581 -15.24 -4.92 -10.49
C PRO A 581 -14.72 -5.38 -9.14
N GLU A 582 -13.40 -5.37 -8.94
CA GLU A 582 -12.73 -5.70 -7.68
C GLU A 582 -12.94 -4.63 -6.58
N TRP A 583 -13.21 -3.38 -6.95
CA TRP A 583 -13.43 -2.27 -6.02
C TRP A 583 -14.91 -2.04 -5.69
N LYS A 584 -15.82 -2.77 -6.34
CA LYS A 584 -17.25 -2.55 -6.18
C LYS A 584 -17.72 -2.78 -4.74
N ILE A 585 -18.64 -1.95 -4.27
CA ILE A 585 -19.37 -2.17 -3.02
C ILE A 585 -20.17 -3.47 -3.15
N LYS A 586 -19.93 -4.43 -2.26
CA LYS A 586 -20.58 -5.74 -2.27
C LYS A 586 -21.83 -5.80 -1.35
N SER A 587 -21.93 -4.88 -0.38
CA SER A 587 -23.07 -4.83 0.53
C SER A 587 -24.38 -4.66 -0.22
N THR A 588 -25.38 -5.44 0.17
CA THR A 588 -26.76 -5.37 -0.38
C THR A 588 -27.65 -4.39 0.40
N HIS A 589 -27.26 -4.06 1.63
CA HIS A 589 -27.97 -3.09 2.46
C HIS A 589 -27.50 -1.68 2.08
N ILE A 590 -28.35 -0.93 1.41
CA ILE A 590 -28.09 0.48 1.05
C ILE A 590 -28.78 1.32 2.12
N PRO A 591 -28.10 2.29 2.77
CA PRO A 591 -28.72 3.17 3.72
C PRO A 591 -29.77 4.06 3.06
N ASP A 592 -30.87 4.29 3.78
CA ASP A 592 -31.99 5.14 3.31
C ASP A 592 -31.58 6.62 3.20
N GLU A 593 -30.63 7.05 4.04
CA GLU A 593 -30.10 8.42 4.05
C GLU A 593 -28.65 8.47 3.57
N PRO A 594 -28.22 9.59 2.94
CA PRO A 594 -26.84 9.76 2.53
C PRO A 594 -25.86 9.75 3.71
N HIS A 595 -24.90 8.83 3.68
CA HIS A 595 -23.77 8.77 4.61
C HIS A 595 -22.55 9.41 3.95
N VAL A 596 -22.42 10.71 4.06
CA VAL A 596 -21.32 11.50 3.47
C VAL A 596 -20.69 12.36 4.56
N LEU A 597 -19.37 12.31 4.67
CA LEU A 597 -18.64 13.25 5.51
C LEU A 597 -18.58 14.60 4.78
N GLU A 598 -19.38 15.56 5.27
CA GLU A 598 -19.42 16.92 4.75
C GLU A 598 -18.33 17.78 5.36
#